data_689928feac1375c819274d04a24c7cb2
#
_entry.id   689928feac1375c819274d04a24c7cb2
#
_cell.length_a   1.000
_cell.length_b   1.000
_cell.length_c   1.000
_cell.angle_alpha   90.00
_cell.angle_beta   90.00
_cell.angle_gamma   90.00
#
_symmetry.space_group_name_H-M   'P 1'
#
loop_
_entity.id
_entity.type
_entity.pdbx_description
1 polymer ?
#
loop_
_entity_poly.entity_id
_entity_poly.type
_entity_poly.pdbx_seq_one_letter_code
_entity_poly.pdbx_strand_id
1 'polypeptide(L)'
;MPYKSESKPLTSIVSYPERGEGGNNRYRGNCSPRLIEDLLGFFRPGEICDYMCGSGTTKAAADKLGIGSHLYDLHSGFDIMNCEIPERPEFIFWHPPYWDIVTFSDVMYKASDVQKNYGYDPRQYDLSRIPDWESFVEKMNYAMMKQFSALEKGGRMAVLMGDIKKKGVLYSMLSEIIKPGSLENIIIKAQHNCFSDQIQYSGKFIPILHEYVMIVRKDSPLLFPIIMAKKAEVDIRDMPGATWRDVVDRKSVV
;
A
#
# COMPACT_ATOMS: atom_id res chain seq x y z
N MET A 1 3.02 -23.71 -21.85
CA MET A 1 4.32 -23.11 -22.20
C MET A 1 4.57 -22.00 -21.21
N PRO A 2 5.76 -21.90 -20.56
CA PRO A 2 6.00 -20.81 -19.65
C PRO A 2 6.04 -19.49 -20.45
N TYR A 3 5.28 -18.52 -19.98
CA TYR A 3 5.22 -17.16 -20.51
C TYR A 3 6.63 -16.55 -20.48
N LYS A 4 7.24 -16.39 -21.64
CA LYS A 4 8.45 -15.57 -21.79
C LYS A 4 8.01 -14.11 -21.83
N SER A 5 8.00 -13.44 -20.71
CA SER A 5 7.90 -12.00 -20.64
C SER A 5 9.09 -11.40 -21.40
N GLU A 6 8.83 -10.65 -22.46
CA GLU A 6 9.80 -9.71 -23.05
C GLU A 6 9.98 -8.45 -22.18
N SER A 7 9.54 -8.50 -20.92
CA SER A 7 9.67 -7.41 -19.98
C SER A 7 11.14 -7.18 -19.63
N LYS A 8 11.57 -5.94 -19.71
CA LYS A 8 12.85 -5.50 -19.12
C LYS A 8 12.89 -5.95 -17.66
N PRO A 9 14.05 -6.37 -17.14
CA PRO A 9 14.15 -6.75 -15.74
C PRO A 9 13.71 -5.58 -14.86
N LEU A 10 12.98 -5.88 -13.77
CA LEU A 10 12.58 -4.90 -12.77
C LEU A 10 13.81 -4.16 -12.23
N THR A 11 13.79 -2.84 -12.27
CA THR A 11 14.90 -1.98 -11.80
C THR A 11 14.39 -0.98 -10.77
N SER A 12 15.31 -0.26 -10.13
CA SER A 12 14.95 0.80 -9.17
C SER A 12 14.28 2.03 -9.79
N ILE A 13 14.21 2.10 -11.12
CA ILE A 13 13.44 3.12 -11.85
C ILE A 13 12.62 2.40 -12.92
N VAL A 14 11.30 2.60 -12.90
CA VAL A 14 10.37 2.02 -13.87
C VAL A 14 9.51 3.11 -14.52
N SER A 15 9.08 2.85 -15.74
CA SER A 15 8.32 3.79 -16.56
C SER A 15 7.33 3.02 -17.42
N TYR A 16 6.05 3.37 -17.32
CA TYR A 16 4.94 2.75 -18.06
C TYR A 16 4.14 3.82 -18.81
N PRO A 17 4.65 4.36 -19.95
CA PRO A 17 3.94 5.38 -20.74
C PRO A 17 2.58 4.88 -21.20
N GLU A 18 2.50 3.60 -21.54
CA GLU A 18 1.26 2.91 -21.85
C GLU A 18 0.80 2.11 -20.61
N ARG A 19 -0.42 2.37 -20.18
CA ARG A 19 -0.97 1.75 -18.97
C ARG A 19 -1.01 0.22 -19.02
N GLY A 20 -1.28 -0.36 -20.18
CA GLY A 20 -1.61 -1.77 -20.31
C GLY A 20 -3.11 -2.04 -20.08
N GLU A 21 -3.50 -3.31 -20.25
CA GLU A 21 -4.88 -3.78 -20.13
C GLU A 21 -5.19 -4.25 -18.70
N GLY A 22 -6.40 -3.97 -18.22
CA GLY A 22 -6.91 -4.39 -16.91
C GLY A 22 -7.22 -3.25 -15.96
N GLY A 23 -8.13 -3.51 -15.01
CA GLY A 23 -8.70 -2.52 -14.11
C GLY A 23 -9.54 -1.48 -14.84
N ASN A 24 -9.94 -0.43 -14.14
CA ASN A 24 -10.74 0.66 -14.70
C ASN A 24 -9.92 1.96 -14.71
N ASN A 25 -9.60 2.49 -15.90
CA ASN A 25 -8.82 3.72 -16.05
C ASN A 25 -9.55 4.99 -15.57
N ARG A 26 -10.88 4.93 -15.40
CA ARG A 26 -11.68 6.01 -14.83
C ARG A 26 -11.67 6.01 -13.30
N TYR A 27 -11.23 4.92 -12.68
CA TYR A 27 -11.08 4.86 -11.23
C TYR A 27 -9.81 5.64 -10.84
N ARG A 28 -10.00 6.76 -10.16
CA ARG A 28 -8.88 7.60 -9.71
C ARG A 28 -8.06 6.84 -8.66
N GLY A 29 -6.75 7.03 -8.71
CA GLY A 29 -5.85 6.27 -7.83
C GLY A 29 -5.55 4.84 -8.29
N ASN A 30 -5.98 4.41 -9.49
CA ASN A 30 -5.54 3.13 -10.00
C ASN A 30 -4.12 3.23 -10.60
N CYS A 31 -3.34 2.16 -10.51
CA CYS A 31 -1.99 2.10 -11.10
C CYS A 31 -1.99 1.37 -12.46
N SER A 32 -0.83 1.36 -13.13
CA SER A 32 -0.61 0.54 -14.32
C SER A 32 -0.59 -0.95 -13.94
N PRO A 33 -1.37 -1.81 -14.60
CA PRO A 33 -1.28 -3.26 -14.42
C PRO A 33 0.13 -3.80 -14.67
N ARG A 34 0.88 -3.19 -15.59
CA ARG A 34 2.27 -3.60 -15.92
C ARG A 34 3.20 -3.52 -14.72
N LEU A 35 3.00 -2.57 -13.80
CA LEU A 35 3.78 -2.54 -12.55
C LEU A 35 3.57 -3.81 -11.74
N ILE A 36 2.31 -4.23 -11.59
CA ILE A 36 1.96 -5.42 -10.80
C ILE A 36 2.46 -6.68 -11.53
N GLU A 37 2.31 -6.74 -12.86
CA GLU A 37 2.86 -7.82 -13.68
C GLU A 37 4.38 -7.96 -13.52
N ASP A 38 5.12 -6.85 -13.51
CA ASP A 38 6.58 -6.85 -13.33
C ASP A 38 6.96 -7.29 -11.91
N LEU A 39 6.25 -6.84 -10.87
CA LEU A 39 6.45 -7.29 -9.49
C LEU A 39 6.19 -8.79 -9.35
N LEU A 40 5.06 -9.28 -9.89
CA LEU A 40 4.70 -10.70 -9.86
C LEU A 40 5.66 -11.55 -10.67
N GLY A 41 6.09 -11.07 -11.82
CA GLY A 41 7.08 -11.75 -12.66
C GLY A 41 8.46 -11.86 -12.01
N PHE A 42 8.84 -10.86 -11.19
CA PHE A 42 10.11 -10.83 -10.47
C PHE A 42 10.09 -11.70 -9.21
N PHE A 43 9.08 -11.52 -8.33
CA PHE A 43 9.01 -12.21 -7.04
C PHE A 43 8.41 -13.62 -7.16
N ARG A 44 7.58 -13.88 -8.18
CA ARG A 44 6.93 -15.16 -8.48
C ARG A 44 6.21 -15.78 -7.28
N PRO A 45 5.35 -15.05 -6.58
CA PRO A 45 4.57 -15.61 -5.50
C PRO A 45 3.53 -16.61 -6.05
N GLY A 46 3.10 -17.56 -5.21
CA GLY A 46 1.98 -18.44 -5.54
C GLY A 46 0.64 -17.71 -5.56
N GLU A 47 0.51 -16.70 -4.70
CA GLU A 47 -0.69 -15.86 -4.62
C GLU A 47 -0.37 -14.42 -4.20
N ILE A 48 -1.28 -13.49 -4.50
CA ILE A 48 -1.20 -12.09 -4.13
C ILE A 48 -2.44 -11.65 -3.37
N CYS A 49 -2.26 -10.88 -2.31
CA CYS A 49 -3.34 -10.19 -1.61
C CYS A 49 -3.28 -8.68 -1.84
N ASP A 50 -4.47 -8.06 -1.95
CA ASP A 50 -4.63 -6.62 -2.06
C ASP A 50 -5.84 -6.18 -1.23
N TYR A 51 -5.61 -5.45 -0.16
CA TYR A 51 -6.64 -5.04 0.81
C TYR A 51 -7.22 -3.64 0.55
N MET A 52 -6.87 -3.04 -0.59
CA MET A 52 -7.44 -1.80 -1.13
C MET A 52 -7.49 -1.88 -2.66
N CYS A 53 -8.07 -2.97 -3.18
CA CYS A 53 -7.97 -3.36 -4.59
C CYS A 53 -8.69 -2.42 -5.58
N GLY A 54 -9.51 -1.50 -5.09
CA GLY A 54 -10.20 -0.49 -5.89
C GLY A 54 -10.93 -1.10 -7.10
N SER A 55 -10.47 -0.78 -8.30
CA SER A 55 -11.07 -1.26 -9.55
C SER A 55 -10.59 -2.65 -10.01
N GLY A 56 -9.81 -3.36 -9.19
CA GLY A 56 -9.35 -4.72 -9.50
C GLY A 56 -8.17 -4.81 -10.46
N THR A 57 -7.29 -3.81 -10.50
CA THR A 57 -6.07 -3.84 -11.33
C THR A 57 -5.16 -5.02 -10.95
N THR A 58 -5.04 -5.30 -9.65
CA THR A 58 -4.28 -6.43 -9.11
C THR A 58 -4.82 -7.76 -9.61
N LYS A 59 -6.16 -7.91 -9.64
CA LYS A 59 -6.78 -9.11 -10.19
C LYS A 59 -6.42 -9.34 -11.67
N ALA A 60 -6.54 -8.30 -12.48
CA ALA A 60 -6.26 -8.41 -13.91
C ALA A 60 -4.80 -8.82 -14.18
N ALA A 61 -3.85 -8.29 -13.41
CA ALA A 61 -2.44 -8.65 -13.53
C ALA A 61 -2.17 -10.08 -13.06
N ALA A 62 -2.78 -10.51 -11.95
CA ALA A 62 -2.63 -11.86 -11.41
C ALA A 62 -3.24 -12.92 -12.36
N ASP A 63 -4.48 -12.69 -12.84
CA ASP A 63 -5.15 -13.58 -13.79
C ASP A 63 -4.32 -13.80 -15.06
N LYS A 64 -3.73 -12.72 -15.59
CA LYS A 64 -2.88 -12.78 -16.79
C LYS A 64 -1.65 -13.67 -16.60
N LEU A 65 -1.11 -13.73 -15.39
CA LEU A 65 0.06 -14.53 -15.05
C LEU A 65 -0.29 -15.91 -14.47
N GLY A 66 -1.58 -16.22 -14.29
CA GLY A 66 -2.04 -17.46 -13.67
C GLY A 66 -1.71 -17.56 -12.18
N ILE A 67 -1.64 -16.42 -11.47
CA ILE A 67 -1.35 -16.32 -10.05
C ILE A 67 -2.67 -16.16 -9.28
N GLY A 68 -2.82 -16.87 -8.15
CA GLY A 68 -3.98 -16.73 -7.27
C GLY A 68 -4.08 -15.31 -6.68
N SER A 69 -5.30 -14.81 -6.47
CA SER A 69 -5.46 -13.46 -5.89
C SER A 69 -6.63 -13.36 -4.91
N HIS A 70 -6.38 -12.70 -3.78
CA HIS A 70 -7.37 -12.37 -2.76
C HIS A 70 -7.49 -10.84 -2.66
N LEU A 71 -8.70 -10.34 -2.93
CA LEU A 71 -8.93 -8.91 -3.16
C LEU A 71 -10.03 -8.38 -2.24
N TYR A 72 -9.70 -7.34 -1.53
CA TYR A 72 -10.57 -6.71 -0.55
C TYR A 72 -10.59 -5.20 -0.73
N ASP A 73 -11.70 -4.57 -0.41
CA ASP A 73 -11.82 -3.12 -0.46
C ASP A 73 -12.98 -2.64 0.44
N LEU A 74 -12.92 -1.40 0.86
CA LEU A 74 -13.95 -0.78 1.66
C LEU A 74 -15.32 -0.80 0.94
N HIS A 75 -15.35 -0.59 -0.38
CA HIS A 75 -16.60 -0.63 -1.15
C HIS A 75 -17.18 -2.04 -1.30
N SER A 76 -16.44 -3.07 -1.00
CA SER A 76 -16.87 -4.48 -1.07
C SER A 76 -17.01 -5.17 0.29
N GLY A 77 -17.11 -4.39 1.36
CA GLY A 77 -17.42 -4.91 2.69
C GLY A 77 -16.20 -5.15 3.59
N PHE A 78 -14.99 -4.77 3.16
CA PHE A 78 -13.78 -4.96 3.94
C PHE A 78 -13.17 -3.63 4.39
N ASP A 79 -13.19 -3.38 5.68
CA ASP A 79 -12.51 -2.25 6.31
C ASP A 79 -11.18 -2.69 6.90
N ILE A 80 -10.08 -2.23 6.32
CA ILE A 80 -8.72 -2.59 6.75
C ILE A 80 -8.44 -2.22 8.21
N MET A 81 -9.13 -1.23 8.76
CA MET A 81 -8.94 -0.80 10.14
C MET A 81 -9.56 -1.77 11.14
N ASN A 82 -10.75 -2.30 10.84
CA ASN A 82 -11.57 -3.07 11.77
C ASN A 82 -11.70 -4.56 11.42
N CYS A 83 -11.66 -4.94 10.12
CA CYS A 83 -11.74 -6.34 9.74
C CYS A 83 -10.42 -7.07 10.02
N GLU A 84 -10.47 -8.31 10.49
CA GLU A 84 -9.30 -9.18 10.56
C GLU A 84 -8.78 -9.50 9.15
N ILE A 85 -7.47 -9.70 9.01
CA ILE A 85 -6.87 -10.19 7.76
C ILE A 85 -7.13 -11.70 7.68
N PRO A 86 -7.87 -12.16 6.66
CA PRO A 86 -8.32 -13.56 6.63
C PRO A 86 -7.24 -14.55 6.18
N GLU A 87 -6.23 -14.10 5.44
CA GLU A 87 -5.16 -14.93 4.90
C GLU A 87 -3.83 -14.76 5.65
N ARG A 88 -2.88 -15.63 5.31
CA ARG A 88 -1.46 -15.47 5.62
C ARG A 88 -0.69 -15.33 4.31
N PRO A 89 -0.68 -14.13 3.71
CA PRO A 89 -0.18 -13.95 2.36
C PRO A 89 1.32 -14.10 2.24
N GLU A 90 1.76 -14.68 1.12
CA GLU A 90 3.15 -14.69 0.69
C GLU A 90 3.56 -13.33 0.11
N PHE A 91 2.63 -12.67 -0.61
CA PHE A 91 2.86 -11.38 -1.24
C PHE A 91 1.66 -10.46 -1.11
N ILE A 92 1.89 -9.21 -0.67
CA ILE A 92 0.88 -8.17 -0.61
C ILE A 92 1.28 -7.05 -1.58
N PHE A 93 0.35 -6.64 -2.44
CA PHE A 93 0.40 -5.34 -3.09
C PHE A 93 -0.54 -4.39 -2.37
N TRP A 94 -0.08 -3.22 -2.01
CA TRP A 94 -0.89 -2.22 -1.32
C TRP A 94 -0.74 -0.86 -1.97
N HIS A 95 -1.86 -0.30 -2.41
CA HIS A 95 -1.94 1.02 -3.02
C HIS A 95 -2.97 1.88 -2.27
N PRO A 96 -2.59 2.45 -1.13
CA PRO A 96 -3.49 3.23 -0.29
C PRO A 96 -3.81 4.60 -0.88
N PRO A 97 -4.82 5.32 -0.34
CA PRO A 97 -5.06 6.71 -0.69
C PRO A 97 -3.83 7.58 -0.35
N TYR A 98 -3.60 8.62 -1.17
CA TYR A 98 -2.61 9.65 -0.88
C TYR A 98 -3.30 10.81 -0.17
N TRP A 99 -3.48 10.63 1.14
CA TRP A 99 -4.22 11.56 2.01
C TRP A 99 -5.58 11.91 1.41
N ASP A 100 -5.93 13.21 1.33
CA ASP A 100 -7.24 13.73 0.90
C ASP A 100 -7.27 14.22 -0.57
N ILE A 101 -6.33 13.77 -1.42
CA ILE A 101 -6.31 14.16 -2.84
C ILE A 101 -7.56 13.66 -3.59
N VAL A 102 -8.05 12.50 -3.21
CA VAL A 102 -9.26 11.88 -3.78
C VAL A 102 -10.10 11.34 -2.64
N THR A 103 -11.32 11.80 -2.50
CA THR A 103 -12.29 11.23 -1.56
C THR A 103 -12.97 10.05 -2.24
N PHE A 104 -12.57 8.82 -1.90
CA PHE A 104 -13.00 7.61 -2.61
C PHE A 104 -14.47 7.31 -2.40
N SER A 105 -14.97 7.42 -1.17
CA SER A 105 -16.35 7.08 -0.79
C SER A 105 -17.46 7.95 -1.39
N ASP A 106 -17.12 9.01 -2.10
CA ASP A 106 -18.10 9.85 -2.81
C ASP A 106 -17.89 9.83 -4.33
N VAL A 107 -16.61 9.69 -4.78
CA VAL A 107 -16.23 9.88 -6.18
C VAL A 107 -16.15 8.56 -6.92
N MET A 108 -15.70 7.49 -6.25
CA MET A 108 -15.41 6.21 -6.91
C MET A 108 -16.54 5.20 -6.76
N TYR A 109 -17.31 5.27 -5.70
CA TYR A 109 -18.47 4.41 -5.45
C TYR A 109 -19.53 5.16 -4.63
N LYS A 110 -20.78 4.67 -4.69
CA LYS A 110 -21.85 5.28 -3.92
C LYS A 110 -21.88 4.71 -2.50
N ALA A 111 -21.71 5.56 -1.51
CA ALA A 111 -21.77 5.16 -0.11
C ALA A 111 -23.10 4.48 0.26
N SER A 112 -24.22 4.91 -0.35
CA SER A 112 -25.54 4.29 -0.17
C SER A 112 -25.59 2.83 -0.62
N ASP A 113 -24.85 2.47 -1.65
CA ASP A 113 -24.84 1.09 -2.15
C ASP A 113 -24.05 0.19 -1.19
N VAL A 114 -22.94 0.68 -0.66
CA VAL A 114 -22.17 -0.01 0.38
C VAL A 114 -23.00 -0.19 1.64
N GLN A 115 -23.68 0.85 2.10
CA GLN A 115 -24.55 0.79 3.27
C GLN A 115 -25.68 -0.22 3.09
N LYS A 116 -26.29 -0.25 1.92
CA LYS A 116 -27.37 -1.21 1.59
C LYS A 116 -26.86 -2.65 1.56
N ASN A 117 -25.67 -2.89 0.99
CA ASN A 117 -25.16 -4.23 0.77
C ASN A 117 -24.43 -4.81 1.98
N TYR A 118 -23.77 -3.96 2.78
CA TYR A 118 -22.86 -4.39 3.86
C TYR A 118 -23.23 -3.82 5.24
N GLY A 119 -24.27 -2.97 5.33
CA GLY A 119 -24.81 -2.50 6.61
C GLY A 119 -24.03 -1.36 7.30
N TYR A 120 -23.02 -0.77 6.64
CA TYR A 120 -22.27 0.35 7.21
C TYR A 120 -22.07 1.50 6.21
N ASP A 121 -21.87 2.72 6.72
CA ASP A 121 -21.53 3.88 5.91
C ASP A 121 -20.01 3.94 5.69
N PRO A 122 -19.51 3.69 4.48
CA PRO A 122 -18.07 3.64 4.20
C PRO A 122 -17.36 4.97 4.43
N ARG A 123 -18.09 6.10 4.45
CA ARG A 123 -17.51 7.43 4.69
C ARG A 123 -16.87 7.56 6.08
N GLN A 124 -17.31 6.75 7.04
CA GLN A 124 -16.76 6.73 8.40
C GLN A 124 -15.38 6.04 8.47
N TYR A 125 -15.07 5.19 7.49
CA TYR A 125 -13.88 4.36 7.45
C TYR A 125 -12.95 4.68 6.28
N ASP A 126 -13.33 5.63 5.43
CA ASP A 126 -12.52 6.06 4.29
C ASP A 126 -11.34 6.91 4.76
N LEU A 127 -10.15 6.34 4.69
CA LEU A 127 -8.90 6.99 5.12
C LEU A 127 -8.62 8.28 4.35
N SER A 128 -9.15 8.42 3.14
CA SER A 128 -9.01 9.65 2.34
C SER A 128 -9.82 10.84 2.88
N ARG A 129 -10.66 10.62 3.88
CA ARG A 129 -11.46 11.66 4.53
C ARG A 129 -10.83 12.19 5.82
N ILE A 130 -9.69 11.68 6.22
CA ILE A 130 -8.99 12.15 7.42
C ILE A 130 -8.40 13.53 7.12
N PRO A 131 -8.80 14.59 7.86
CA PRO A 131 -8.49 15.97 7.48
C PRO A 131 -7.05 16.39 7.80
N ASP A 132 -6.45 15.84 8.85
CA ASP A 132 -5.10 16.17 9.26
C ASP A 132 -4.10 15.09 8.88
N TRP A 133 -2.87 15.53 8.59
CA TRP A 133 -1.82 14.66 8.10
C TRP A 133 -1.33 13.68 9.16
N GLU A 134 -1.17 14.09 10.38
CA GLU A 134 -0.65 13.29 11.47
C GLU A 134 -1.58 12.11 11.77
N SER A 135 -2.89 12.37 11.91
CA SER A 135 -3.89 11.31 12.08
C SER A 135 -3.96 10.38 10.88
N PHE A 136 -3.81 10.91 9.66
CA PHE A 136 -3.74 10.08 8.46
C PHE A 136 -2.54 9.14 8.50
N VAL A 137 -1.34 9.66 8.80
CA VAL A 137 -0.10 8.86 8.91
C VAL A 137 -0.22 7.81 10.00
N GLU A 138 -0.81 8.13 11.14
CA GLU A 138 -1.04 7.16 12.22
C GLU A 138 -1.90 5.98 11.73
N LYS A 139 -3.04 6.27 11.08
CA LYS A 139 -3.92 5.22 10.53
C LYS A 139 -3.25 4.41 9.43
N MET A 140 -2.50 5.07 8.57
CA MET A 140 -1.72 4.40 7.52
C MET A 140 -0.67 3.47 8.11
N ASN A 141 0.05 3.90 9.13
CA ASN A 141 1.03 3.09 9.85
C ASN A 141 0.36 1.88 10.52
N TYR A 142 -0.82 2.07 11.12
CA TYR A 142 -1.59 0.96 11.67
C TYR A 142 -2.00 -0.04 10.58
N ALA A 143 -2.56 0.42 9.45
CA ALA A 143 -2.95 -0.44 8.34
C ALA A 143 -1.75 -1.19 7.72
N MET A 144 -0.60 -0.49 7.56
CA MET A 144 0.65 -1.08 7.12
C MET A 144 1.07 -2.24 8.03
N MET A 145 1.02 -2.00 9.32
CA MET A 145 1.38 -2.97 10.35
C MET A 145 0.50 -4.19 10.36
N LYS A 146 -0.80 -3.97 10.30
CA LYS A 146 -1.79 -5.03 10.32
C LYS A 146 -1.57 -6.01 9.16
N GLN A 147 -1.39 -5.49 7.97
CA GLN A 147 -1.10 -6.28 6.78
C GLN A 147 0.27 -7.00 6.90
N PHE A 148 1.30 -6.28 7.30
CA PHE A 148 2.64 -6.85 7.46
C PHE A 148 2.67 -7.96 8.52
N SER A 149 1.89 -7.84 9.58
CA SER A 149 1.78 -8.87 10.62
C SER A 149 1.17 -10.16 10.09
N ALA A 150 0.25 -10.07 9.15
CA ALA A 150 -0.38 -11.22 8.51
C ALA A 150 0.54 -11.95 7.53
N LEU A 151 1.53 -11.27 6.92
CA LEU A 151 2.47 -11.89 6.00
C LEU A 151 3.11 -13.16 6.57
N GLU A 152 3.36 -14.13 5.74
CA GLU A 152 4.22 -15.27 6.06
C GLU A 152 5.66 -14.83 6.36
N LYS A 153 6.40 -15.67 7.06
CA LYS A 153 7.84 -15.45 7.24
C LYS A 153 8.54 -15.57 5.87
N GLY A 154 9.32 -14.55 5.53
CA GLY A 154 9.94 -14.42 4.20
C GLY A 154 9.04 -13.74 3.16
N GLY A 155 7.75 -13.57 3.46
CA GLY A 155 6.79 -12.87 2.61
C GLY A 155 7.14 -11.40 2.41
N ARG A 156 6.61 -10.81 1.36
CA ARG A 156 6.90 -9.43 0.94
C ARG A 156 5.66 -8.59 0.80
N MET A 157 5.83 -7.31 1.05
CA MET A 157 4.81 -6.31 0.79
C MET A 157 5.38 -5.22 -0.11
N ALA A 158 4.73 -5.01 -1.25
CA ALA A 158 5.00 -3.92 -2.18
C ALA A 158 3.98 -2.80 -1.96
N VAL A 159 4.44 -1.65 -1.51
CA VAL A 159 3.59 -0.49 -1.22
C VAL A 159 3.81 0.58 -2.25
N LEU A 160 2.80 0.83 -3.09
CA LEU A 160 2.79 1.95 -4.03
C LEU A 160 2.28 3.19 -3.32
N MET A 161 3.07 4.25 -3.27
CA MET A 161 2.74 5.50 -2.60
C MET A 161 3.32 6.71 -3.31
N GLY A 162 2.68 7.86 -3.17
CA GLY A 162 3.14 9.13 -3.73
C GLY A 162 3.21 10.22 -2.66
N ASP A 163 4.09 11.18 -2.87
CA ASP A 163 4.16 12.39 -2.06
C ASP A 163 3.10 13.41 -2.49
N ILE A 164 2.74 14.29 -1.58
CA ILE A 164 1.70 15.29 -1.77
C ILE A 164 2.27 16.68 -1.53
N LYS A 165 1.87 17.65 -2.35
CA LYS A 165 2.25 19.04 -2.16
C LYS A 165 1.01 19.91 -1.96
N LYS A 166 0.88 20.51 -0.79
CA LYS A 166 -0.22 21.42 -0.42
C LYS A 166 0.32 22.73 0.10
N LYS A 167 -0.14 23.85 -0.43
CA LYS A 167 0.24 25.20 0.00
C LYS A 167 1.76 25.40 0.12
N GLY A 168 2.52 24.80 -0.83
CA GLY A 168 3.98 24.91 -0.85
C GLY A 168 4.71 23.93 0.09
N VAL A 169 4.01 23.19 0.94
CA VAL A 169 4.58 22.19 1.84
C VAL A 169 4.54 20.80 1.19
N LEU A 170 5.64 20.05 1.28
CA LEU A 170 5.73 18.66 0.85
C LEU A 170 5.37 17.74 2.03
N TYR A 171 4.41 16.87 1.80
CA TYR A 171 4.02 15.79 2.71
C TYR A 171 4.49 14.47 2.09
N SER A 172 5.51 13.87 2.68
CA SER A 172 6.16 12.68 2.11
C SER A 172 5.68 11.41 2.77
N MET A 173 4.86 10.64 2.04
CA MET A 173 4.42 9.32 2.52
C MET A 173 5.62 8.38 2.70
N LEU A 174 6.60 8.43 1.80
CA LEU A 174 7.78 7.57 1.91
C LEU A 174 8.58 7.82 3.20
N SER A 175 8.63 9.07 3.67
CA SER A 175 9.34 9.43 4.91
C SER A 175 8.57 9.01 6.15
N GLU A 176 7.24 9.13 6.14
CA GLU A 176 6.38 8.97 7.32
C GLU A 176 5.85 7.55 7.53
N ILE A 177 5.66 6.80 6.43
CA ILE A 177 5.19 5.41 6.54
C ILE A 177 6.31 4.53 7.10
N ILE A 178 5.97 3.73 8.10
CA ILE A 178 6.90 2.79 8.73
C ILE A 178 7.42 1.76 7.73
N LYS A 179 8.62 1.26 7.98
CA LYS A 179 9.28 0.18 7.24
C LYS A 179 9.44 -1.02 8.16
N PRO A 180 8.36 -1.81 8.36
CA PRO A 180 8.44 -3.00 9.19
C PRO A 180 9.31 -4.05 8.48
N GLY A 181 10.14 -4.77 9.23
CA GLY A 181 11.05 -5.77 8.66
C GLY A 181 12.21 -5.18 7.87
N SER A 182 12.71 -5.94 6.90
CA SER A 182 13.82 -5.52 6.04
C SER A 182 13.32 -4.72 4.85
N LEU A 183 13.80 -3.50 4.70
CA LEU A 183 13.60 -2.72 3.47
C LEU A 183 14.49 -3.32 2.37
N GLU A 184 13.88 -4.03 1.41
CA GLU A 184 14.63 -4.65 0.31
C GLU A 184 14.90 -3.67 -0.83
N ASN A 185 13.91 -2.81 -1.15
CA ASN A 185 14.08 -1.86 -2.25
C ASN A 185 13.11 -0.67 -2.14
N ILE A 186 13.46 0.41 -2.83
CA ILE A 186 12.58 1.51 -3.19
C ILE A 186 12.68 1.70 -4.70
N ILE A 187 11.58 1.49 -5.40
CA ILE A 187 11.48 1.66 -6.85
C ILE A 187 10.81 2.99 -7.11
N ILE A 188 11.43 3.83 -7.94
CA ILE A 188 10.84 5.08 -8.44
C ILE A 188 10.04 4.75 -9.69
N LYS A 189 8.73 4.97 -9.64
CA LYS A 189 7.83 4.81 -10.77
C LYS A 189 7.54 6.17 -11.38
N ALA A 190 7.99 6.41 -12.62
CA ALA A 190 7.64 7.62 -13.36
C ALA A 190 6.12 7.65 -13.61
N GLN A 191 5.51 8.82 -13.39
CA GLN A 191 4.11 9.07 -13.74
C GLN A 191 4.00 9.55 -15.18
N HIS A 192 2.95 9.13 -15.86
CA HIS A 192 2.61 9.55 -17.22
C HIS A 192 1.14 9.89 -17.31
N ASN A 193 0.81 10.89 -18.15
CA ASN A 193 -0.57 11.33 -18.41
C ASN A 193 -1.33 11.72 -17.12
N CYS A 194 -0.62 12.20 -16.10
CA CYS A 194 -1.20 12.71 -14.88
C CYS A 194 -1.46 14.22 -14.96
N PHE A 195 -2.21 14.77 -14.02
CA PHE A 195 -2.48 16.21 -13.94
C PHE A 195 -1.19 17.03 -13.90
N SER A 196 -0.16 16.53 -13.21
CA SER A 196 1.13 17.21 -13.07
C SER A 196 1.91 17.31 -14.38
N ASP A 197 1.69 16.39 -15.34
CA ASP A 197 2.31 16.45 -16.67
C ASP A 197 1.64 17.47 -17.58
N GLN A 198 0.36 17.77 -17.35
CA GLN A 198 -0.49 18.56 -18.24
C GLN A 198 -0.53 20.04 -17.87
N ILE A 199 -0.16 20.39 -16.65
CA ILE A 199 -0.21 21.76 -16.14
C ILE A 199 1.14 22.43 -16.34
N GLN A 200 1.14 23.56 -17.07
CA GLN A 200 2.31 24.45 -17.09
C GLN A 200 2.32 25.23 -15.76
N TYR A 201 3.24 24.85 -14.90
CA TYR A 201 3.46 25.55 -13.64
C TYR A 201 4.26 26.83 -13.88
N SER A 202 3.67 27.99 -13.55
CA SER A 202 4.40 29.26 -13.55
C SER A 202 5.12 29.44 -12.22
N GLY A 203 6.41 29.82 -12.25
CA GLY A 203 7.17 30.19 -11.07
C GLY A 203 8.02 29.08 -10.45
N LYS A 204 8.27 29.17 -9.15
CA LYS A 204 9.20 28.30 -8.41
C LYS A 204 8.52 27.02 -7.88
N PHE A 205 7.76 26.31 -8.70
CA PHE A 205 7.11 25.09 -8.32
C PHE A 205 7.79 23.88 -8.97
N ILE A 206 8.20 22.91 -8.17
CA ILE A 206 8.74 21.64 -8.66
C ILE A 206 7.59 20.63 -8.63
N PRO A 207 7.09 20.16 -9.79
CA PRO A 207 6.03 19.16 -9.84
C PRO A 207 6.54 17.79 -9.37
N ILE A 208 5.66 16.99 -8.78
CA ILE A 208 5.93 15.60 -8.44
C ILE A 208 5.52 14.77 -9.65
N LEU A 209 6.49 14.11 -10.30
CA LEU A 209 6.30 13.30 -11.49
C LEU A 209 6.64 11.83 -11.27
N HIS A 210 6.57 11.38 -10.02
CA HIS A 210 6.88 10.01 -9.67
C HIS A 210 6.05 9.53 -8.47
N GLU A 211 6.02 8.24 -8.34
CA GLU A 211 5.54 7.49 -7.18
C GLU A 211 6.65 6.55 -6.72
N TYR A 212 6.53 6.02 -5.53
CA TYR A 212 7.46 5.04 -4.97
C TYR A 212 6.78 3.69 -4.81
N VAL A 213 7.51 2.62 -5.11
CA VAL A 213 7.14 1.27 -4.66
C VAL A 213 8.16 0.86 -3.60
N MET A 214 7.72 0.83 -2.37
CA MET A 214 8.54 0.37 -1.25
C MET A 214 8.35 -1.14 -1.09
N ILE A 215 9.45 -1.90 -1.12
CA ILE A 215 9.44 -3.35 -0.93
C ILE A 215 10.00 -3.67 0.44
N VAL A 216 9.18 -4.26 1.29
CA VAL A 216 9.59 -4.74 2.62
C VAL A 216 9.38 -6.25 2.74
N ARG A 217 10.30 -6.92 3.44
CA ARG A 217 10.24 -8.37 3.67
C ARG A 217 10.12 -8.67 5.16
N LYS A 218 9.30 -9.67 5.48
CA LYS A 218 9.11 -10.15 6.84
C LYS A 218 10.15 -11.21 7.19
N ASP A 219 11.25 -10.77 7.78
CA ASP A 219 12.33 -11.68 8.21
C ASP A 219 12.06 -12.30 9.59
N SER A 220 11.47 -11.50 10.48
CA SER A 220 11.17 -11.94 11.85
C SER A 220 9.86 -11.33 12.34
N PRO A 221 9.00 -12.12 12.97
CA PRO A 221 7.78 -11.59 13.60
C PRO A 221 8.04 -10.63 14.76
N LEU A 222 9.26 -10.61 15.28
CA LEU A 222 9.65 -9.81 16.46
C LEU A 222 10.13 -8.40 16.13
N LEU A 223 10.57 -8.15 14.89
CA LEU A 223 11.07 -6.81 14.49
C LEU A 223 9.98 -5.73 14.58
N PHE A 224 8.76 -6.11 14.31
CA PHE A 224 7.62 -5.24 14.23
C PHE A 224 7.28 -4.47 15.52
N PRO A 225 7.09 -5.13 16.66
CA PRO A 225 6.82 -4.46 17.93
C PRO A 225 7.92 -3.46 18.33
N ILE A 226 9.18 -3.82 18.09
CA ILE A 226 10.34 -3.01 18.47
C ILE A 226 10.42 -1.75 17.62
N ILE A 227 10.18 -1.86 16.31
CA ILE A 227 10.19 -0.70 15.40
C ILE A 227 9.09 0.28 15.81
N MET A 228 7.91 -0.21 16.17
CA MET A 228 6.80 0.63 16.58
C MET A 228 7.04 1.32 17.91
N ALA A 229 7.51 0.60 18.89
CA ALA A 229 7.83 1.19 20.18
C ALA A 229 8.89 2.29 20.05
N LYS A 230 9.93 2.07 19.22
CA LYS A 230 10.94 3.11 18.93
C LYS A 230 10.36 4.32 18.21
N LYS A 231 9.49 4.11 17.24
CA LYS A 231 8.89 5.20 16.45
C LYS A 231 7.86 6.01 17.25
N ALA A 232 7.16 5.37 18.17
CA ALA A 232 6.21 6.00 19.07
C ALA A 232 6.86 6.61 20.32
N GLU A 233 8.19 6.49 20.46
CA GLU A 233 8.94 6.91 21.68
C GLU A 233 8.37 6.29 22.98
N VAL A 234 7.73 5.13 22.86
CA VAL A 234 7.11 4.41 23.99
C VAL A 234 8.14 3.45 24.58
N ASP A 235 8.28 3.46 25.90
CA ASP A 235 9.04 2.42 26.58
C ASP A 235 8.33 1.08 26.47
N ILE A 236 8.99 0.10 25.84
CA ILE A 236 8.43 -1.24 25.63
C ILE A 236 8.05 -1.90 26.97
N ARG A 237 8.73 -1.55 28.05
CA ARG A 237 8.45 -2.07 29.40
C ARG A 237 7.12 -1.61 29.96
N ASP A 238 6.62 -0.46 29.48
CA ASP A 238 5.35 0.12 29.90
C ASP A 238 4.16 -0.35 29.08
N MET A 239 4.41 -1.19 28.06
CA MET A 239 3.33 -1.75 27.25
C MET A 239 2.60 -2.86 28.01
N PRO A 240 1.26 -2.80 28.07
CA PRO A 240 0.48 -3.85 28.74
C PRO A 240 0.53 -5.16 27.95
N GLY A 241 0.93 -6.24 28.61
CA GLY A 241 0.85 -7.60 28.09
C GLY A 241 2.18 -8.38 28.17
N ALA A 242 2.09 -9.65 28.54
CA ALA A 242 3.22 -10.55 28.72
C ALA A 242 4.06 -10.71 27.43
N THR A 243 3.42 -10.67 26.28
CA THR A 243 4.06 -10.84 24.96
C THR A 243 5.17 -9.82 24.67
N TRP A 244 5.02 -8.58 25.16
CA TRP A 244 5.99 -7.51 24.94
C TRP A 244 7.21 -7.64 25.84
N ARG A 245 7.03 -8.06 27.08
CA ARG A 245 8.13 -8.36 28.00
C ARG A 245 8.98 -9.52 27.50
N ASP A 246 8.32 -10.59 27.02
CA ASP A 246 9.02 -11.75 26.44
C ASP A 246 9.88 -11.39 25.23
N VAL A 247 9.48 -10.39 24.44
CA VAL A 247 10.24 -9.92 23.27
C VAL A 247 11.47 -9.11 23.70
N VAL A 248 11.35 -8.29 24.75
CA VAL A 248 12.45 -7.48 25.25
C VAL A 248 13.48 -8.36 25.99
N ASP A 249 13.03 -9.27 26.83
CA ASP A 249 13.90 -10.15 27.62
C ASP A 249 14.70 -11.13 26.76
N ARG A 250 14.14 -11.60 25.63
CA ARG A 250 14.85 -12.47 24.69
C ARG A 250 16.00 -11.77 23.93
N LYS A 251 16.02 -10.44 23.87
CA LYS A 251 17.11 -9.67 23.23
C LYS A 251 18.24 -9.29 24.21
N SER A 252 17.99 -9.34 25.50
CA SER A 252 19.03 -9.13 26.51
C SER A 252 19.94 -10.36 26.73
N VAL A 253 19.69 -11.44 26.00
CA VAL A 253 20.42 -12.73 26.13
C VAL A 253 21.22 -13.09 24.88
N VAL A 254 21.45 -12.11 23.94
CA VAL A 254 22.33 -12.32 22.77
C VAL A 254 23.39 -11.24 22.74
#